data_cdf54016d8264423a0271e4965d39203
#
_entry.id   cdf54016d8264423a0271e4965d39203
#
_cell.length_a   1.000
_cell.length_b   1.000
_cell.length_c   1.000
_cell.angle_alpha   90.00
_cell.angle_beta   90.00
_cell.angle_gamma   90.00
#
_symmetry.space_group_name_H-M   'P 1'
#
loop_
_entity.id
_entity.type
_entity.pdbx_description
1 polymer ?
#
loop_
_entity_poly.entity_id
_entity_poly.type
_entity_poly.pdbx_seq_one_letter_code
_entity_poly.pdbx_strand_id
1 'polypeptide(L)'
;MRFAKIKTGLGQHQHPTTNPMKVIVTGATGKLGIHVCRTLVSAGFSVRATDKIYRRQVPVRLELANLLDRDACYRLVAASDAVVHLAGYSDMAISDAQKLFNENVAINMNVFQAAQQTGVHSIVFSSSIQVLGGHSSSERPSRAFLPYLPLDGDAPANPDNAYALSKLVGEIMLQYFAGANMNCVAIRYPWLIDPAKHDFHKHKSGREKKVDGVFSYLSFSDAADLIAAILRASLPGFRIYMPAHPNNRLGRATADVVRKYYPNVHLRRPLHEIKALIDISRIETETGWSPTRP
;
A
#
# COMPACT_ATOMS: atom_id res chain seq x y z
N MET A 1 51.56 -32.93 -41.25
CA MET A 1 50.78 -31.79 -40.81
C MET A 1 49.39 -32.22 -40.44
N ARG A 2 49.03 -32.32 -39.17
CA ARG A 2 47.69 -32.68 -38.69
C ARG A 2 47.03 -31.43 -38.11
N PHE A 3 45.92 -31.01 -38.71
CA PHE A 3 45.12 -29.88 -38.20
C PHE A 3 44.19 -30.36 -37.08
N ALA A 4 44.35 -29.80 -35.89
CA ALA A 4 43.50 -30.03 -34.76
C ALA A 4 42.20 -29.19 -34.92
N LYS A 5 41.02 -29.89 -34.81
CA LYS A 5 39.70 -29.25 -34.75
C LYS A 5 39.48 -28.65 -33.35
N ILE A 6 39.34 -27.31 -33.28
CA ILE A 6 38.86 -26.66 -32.07
C ILE A 6 37.33 -26.83 -31.98
N LYS A 7 36.90 -27.53 -30.94
CA LYS A 7 35.46 -27.57 -30.57
C LYS A 7 35.11 -26.30 -29.78
N THR A 8 34.36 -25.40 -30.37
CA THR A 8 33.72 -24.29 -29.66
C THR A 8 32.52 -24.85 -28.91
N GLY A 9 32.69 -25.07 -27.60
CA GLY A 9 31.58 -25.39 -26.68
C GLY A 9 30.81 -24.09 -26.39
N LEU A 10 29.63 -23.92 -26.98
CA LEU A 10 28.65 -22.94 -26.56
C LEU A 10 28.09 -23.41 -25.21
N GLY A 11 28.59 -22.86 -24.12
CA GLY A 11 28.03 -22.99 -22.79
C GLY A 11 26.62 -22.39 -22.77
N GLN A 12 25.60 -23.24 -22.72
CA GLN A 12 24.25 -22.81 -22.35
C GLN A 12 24.30 -22.32 -20.91
N HIS A 13 24.24 -21.01 -20.70
CA HIS A 13 23.94 -20.42 -19.41
C HIS A 13 22.52 -20.85 -19.03
N GLN A 14 22.40 -21.95 -18.30
CA GLN A 14 21.19 -22.30 -17.56
C GLN A 14 21.02 -21.21 -16.49
N HIS A 15 20.06 -20.32 -16.67
CA HIS A 15 19.57 -19.47 -15.59
C HIS A 15 19.07 -20.39 -14.47
N PRO A 16 19.49 -20.18 -13.22
CA PRO A 16 18.94 -20.96 -12.11
C PRO A 16 17.43 -20.69 -12.08
N THR A 17 16.62 -21.74 -12.23
CA THR A 17 15.18 -21.68 -12.04
C THR A 17 14.89 -21.49 -10.56
N THR A 18 14.98 -20.24 -10.08
CA THR A 18 14.47 -19.90 -8.77
C THR A 18 12.96 -20.05 -8.81
N ASN A 19 12.39 -20.89 -7.94
CA ASN A 19 10.95 -21.00 -7.82
C ASN A 19 10.34 -19.61 -7.59
N PRO A 20 9.22 -19.26 -8.25
CA PRO A 20 8.60 -17.97 -8.08
C PRO A 20 8.19 -17.75 -6.61
N MET A 21 8.42 -16.55 -6.09
CA MET A 21 8.02 -16.17 -4.73
C MET A 21 6.52 -16.40 -4.55
N LYS A 22 6.15 -17.11 -3.50
CA LYS A 22 4.76 -17.44 -3.16
C LYS A 22 4.15 -16.35 -2.33
N VAL A 23 3.13 -15.69 -2.85
CA VAL A 23 2.46 -14.54 -2.23
C VAL A 23 1.01 -14.88 -1.92
N ILE A 24 0.58 -14.69 -0.67
CA ILE A 24 -0.83 -14.69 -0.30
C ILE A 24 -1.36 -13.25 -0.25
N VAL A 25 -2.45 -12.97 -0.97
CA VAL A 25 -3.14 -11.69 -0.97
C VAL A 25 -4.44 -11.82 -0.20
N THR A 26 -4.59 -11.10 0.91
CA THR A 26 -5.84 -11.02 1.67
C THR A 26 -6.65 -9.80 1.25
N GLY A 27 -7.97 -9.83 1.38
CA GLY A 27 -8.83 -8.76 0.84
C GLY A 27 -8.82 -8.72 -0.70
N ALA A 28 -8.58 -9.88 -1.32
CA ALA A 28 -8.33 -10.02 -2.74
C ALA A 28 -9.51 -9.64 -3.63
N THR A 29 -10.74 -9.65 -3.12
CA THR A 29 -11.93 -9.25 -3.86
C THR A 29 -12.20 -7.74 -3.82
N GLY A 30 -11.45 -6.99 -3.01
CA GLY A 30 -11.48 -5.53 -2.99
C GLY A 30 -10.97 -4.94 -4.31
N LYS A 31 -11.29 -3.66 -4.57
CA LYS A 31 -10.81 -2.97 -5.80
C LYS A 31 -9.29 -3.05 -5.93
N LEU A 32 -8.54 -2.72 -4.88
CA LEU A 32 -7.08 -2.83 -4.88
C LEU A 32 -6.63 -4.29 -5.00
N GLY A 33 -7.26 -5.22 -4.27
CA GLY A 33 -6.90 -6.64 -4.26
C GLY A 33 -6.94 -7.28 -5.64
N ILE A 34 -7.96 -6.97 -6.45
CA ILE A 34 -8.06 -7.46 -7.84
C ILE A 34 -6.88 -6.96 -8.69
N HIS A 35 -6.53 -5.67 -8.60
CA HIS A 35 -5.37 -5.11 -9.31
C HIS A 35 -4.07 -5.75 -8.85
N VAL A 36 -3.88 -5.90 -7.54
CA VAL A 36 -2.69 -6.54 -6.95
C VAL A 36 -2.54 -7.99 -7.43
N CYS A 37 -3.60 -8.79 -7.38
CA CYS A 37 -3.53 -10.17 -7.89
C CYS A 37 -3.12 -10.22 -9.38
N ARG A 38 -3.68 -9.35 -10.23
CA ARG A 38 -3.32 -9.27 -11.65
C ARG A 38 -1.87 -8.86 -11.84
N THR A 39 -1.44 -7.78 -11.21
CA THR A 39 -0.06 -7.29 -11.31
C THR A 39 0.95 -8.32 -10.84
N LEU A 40 0.73 -8.95 -9.69
CA LEU A 40 1.65 -9.95 -9.15
C LEU A 40 1.77 -11.18 -10.07
N VAL A 41 0.66 -11.68 -10.61
CA VAL A 41 0.68 -12.78 -11.59
C VAL A 41 1.47 -12.39 -12.84
N SER A 42 1.19 -11.21 -13.41
CA SER A 42 1.90 -10.70 -14.59
C SER A 42 3.39 -10.45 -14.32
N ALA A 43 3.74 -10.16 -13.08
CA ALA A 43 5.12 -9.96 -12.62
C ALA A 43 5.87 -11.27 -12.29
N GLY A 44 5.23 -12.45 -12.45
CA GLY A 44 5.84 -13.77 -12.29
C GLY A 44 5.80 -14.32 -10.86
N PHE A 45 5.01 -13.73 -9.94
CA PHE A 45 4.81 -14.29 -8.60
C PHE A 45 3.81 -15.47 -8.63
N SER A 46 3.98 -16.42 -7.71
CA SER A 46 3.01 -17.47 -7.44
C SER A 46 1.96 -16.96 -6.46
N VAL A 47 0.77 -16.59 -6.94
CA VAL A 47 -0.23 -15.87 -6.15
C VAL A 47 -1.36 -16.79 -5.68
N ARG A 48 -1.62 -16.76 -4.37
CA ARG A 48 -2.85 -17.26 -3.73
C ARG A 48 -3.67 -16.06 -3.25
N ALA A 49 -4.99 -16.20 -3.22
CA ALA A 49 -5.88 -15.12 -2.83
C ALA A 49 -6.89 -15.59 -1.77
N THR A 50 -7.21 -14.73 -0.81
CA THR A 50 -8.26 -14.98 0.17
C THR A 50 -9.13 -13.76 0.43
N ASP A 51 -10.40 -14.01 0.67
CA ASP A 51 -11.40 -13.02 1.11
C ASP A 51 -12.56 -13.73 1.81
N LYS A 52 -13.43 -12.99 2.49
CA LYS A 52 -14.68 -13.52 3.08
C LYS A 52 -15.82 -13.63 2.07
N ILE A 53 -15.70 -13.00 0.91
CA ILE A 53 -16.72 -13.03 -0.17
C ILE A 53 -16.10 -13.49 -1.47
N TYR A 54 -16.92 -14.13 -2.32
CA TYR A 54 -16.49 -14.51 -3.66
C TYR A 54 -16.69 -13.39 -4.68
N ARG A 55 -15.68 -13.17 -5.54
CA ARG A 55 -15.81 -12.35 -6.76
C ARG A 55 -15.06 -12.99 -7.92
N ARG A 56 -15.77 -13.14 -9.07
CA ARG A 56 -15.24 -13.74 -10.29
C ARG A 56 -14.04 -12.98 -10.91
N GLN A 57 -13.89 -11.69 -10.60
CA GLN A 57 -12.85 -10.83 -11.16
C GLN A 57 -11.45 -11.11 -10.62
N VAL A 58 -11.32 -11.89 -9.53
CA VAL A 58 -10.02 -12.31 -9.00
C VAL A 58 -9.39 -13.31 -9.99
N PRO A 59 -8.18 -13.05 -10.52
CA PRO A 59 -7.62 -13.83 -11.64
C PRO A 59 -6.95 -15.14 -11.21
N VAL A 60 -6.97 -15.46 -9.92
CA VAL A 60 -6.31 -16.63 -9.32
C VAL A 60 -7.29 -17.40 -8.45
N ARG A 61 -6.88 -18.61 -8.01
CA ARG A 61 -7.68 -19.40 -7.06
C ARG A 61 -7.94 -18.58 -5.81
N LEU A 62 -9.22 -18.33 -5.53
CA LEU A 62 -9.70 -17.64 -4.34
C LEU A 62 -10.14 -18.68 -3.30
N GLU A 63 -9.56 -18.59 -2.11
CA GLU A 63 -9.96 -19.36 -0.93
C GLU A 63 -10.82 -18.47 -0.03
N LEU A 64 -12.04 -18.90 0.27
CA LEU A 64 -12.93 -18.14 1.15
C LEU A 64 -12.56 -18.40 2.61
N ALA A 65 -12.26 -17.34 3.35
CA ALA A 65 -11.94 -17.44 4.77
C ALA A 65 -12.32 -16.16 5.54
N ASN A 66 -12.65 -16.34 6.81
CA ASN A 66 -12.80 -15.25 7.76
C ASN A 66 -11.48 -15.10 8.56
N LEU A 67 -10.80 -13.98 8.41
CA LEU A 67 -9.53 -13.72 9.09
C LEU A 67 -9.68 -13.40 10.60
N LEU A 68 -10.92 -13.32 11.12
CA LEU A 68 -11.15 -13.38 12.56
C LEU A 68 -10.94 -14.77 13.12
N ASP A 69 -10.99 -15.82 12.28
CA ASP A 69 -10.59 -17.18 12.63
C ASP A 69 -9.06 -17.29 12.57
N ARG A 70 -8.45 -17.45 13.74
CA ARG A 70 -7.00 -17.57 13.90
C ARG A 70 -6.43 -18.78 13.14
N ASP A 71 -7.08 -19.93 13.24
CA ASP A 71 -6.58 -21.16 12.61
C ASP A 71 -6.65 -21.08 11.09
N ALA A 72 -7.68 -20.40 10.55
CA ALA A 72 -7.75 -20.09 9.13
C ALA A 72 -6.55 -19.23 8.69
N CYS A 73 -6.15 -18.23 9.46
CA CYS A 73 -4.98 -17.40 9.14
C CYS A 73 -3.70 -18.25 9.05
N TYR A 74 -3.46 -19.15 10.01
CA TYR A 74 -2.28 -20.03 9.95
C TYR A 74 -2.29 -20.94 8.71
N ARG A 75 -3.43 -21.56 8.39
CA ARG A 75 -3.55 -22.41 7.18
C ARG A 75 -3.31 -21.62 5.89
N LEU A 76 -3.83 -20.39 5.81
CA LEU A 76 -3.70 -19.53 4.64
C LEU A 76 -2.27 -19.06 4.42
N VAL A 77 -1.60 -18.65 5.48
CA VAL A 77 -0.27 -18.03 5.41
C VAL A 77 0.83 -19.09 5.28
N ALA A 78 0.60 -20.29 5.80
CA ALA A 78 1.54 -21.40 5.68
C ALA A 78 1.97 -21.65 4.22
N ALA A 79 3.24 -21.95 4.01
CA ALA A 79 3.87 -22.15 2.69
C ALA A 79 3.83 -20.92 1.75
N SER A 80 3.69 -19.71 2.30
CA SER A 80 3.88 -18.45 1.58
C SER A 80 5.21 -17.80 1.99
N ASP A 81 5.88 -17.17 1.03
CA ASP A 81 7.09 -16.39 1.28
C ASP A 81 6.75 -14.97 1.70
N ALA A 82 5.60 -14.45 1.23
CA ALA A 82 5.13 -13.11 1.49
C ALA A 82 3.61 -13.02 1.69
N VAL A 83 3.19 -12.02 2.49
CA VAL A 83 1.78 -11.65 2.71
C VAL A 83 1.55 -10.24 2.23
N VAL A 84 0.56 -10.05 1.33
CA VAL A 84 0.00 -8.73 1.01
C VAL A 84 -1.34 -8.60 1.72
N HIS A 85 -1.34 -7.85 2.82
CA HIS A 85 -2.49 -7.73 3.71
C HIS A 85 -3.33 -6.49 3.39
N LEU A 86 -4.40 -6.70 2.62
CA LEU A 86 -5.36 -5.65 2.22
C LEU A 86 -6.72 -5.82 2.89
N ALA A 87 -6.95 -6.94 3.58
CA ALA A 87 -8.22 -7.20 4.26
C ALA A 87 -8.44 -6.22 5.42
N GLY A 88 -9.71 -5.89 5.63
CA GLY A 88 -10.17 -5.01 6.68
C GLY A 88 -11.34 -4.15 6.18
N TYR A 89 -12.08 -3.59 7.10
CA TYR A 89 -13.12 -2.61 6.76
C TYR A 89 -12.50 -1.27 6.40
N SER A 90 -13.03 -0.61 5.38
CA SER A 90 -12.75 0.80 5.10
C SER A 90 -13.62 1.70 5.98
N ASP A 91 -13.31 2.98 6.04
CA ASP A 91 -14.04 4.00 6.79
C ASP A 91 -15.54 4.08 6.50
N MET A 92 -15.96 3.67 5.28
CA MET A 92 -17.35 3.71 4.84
C MET A 92 -18.01 2.33 4.81
N ALA A 93 -17.35 1.26 5.25
CA ALA A 93 -17.83 -0.11 5.10
C ALA A 93 -18.91 -0.49 6.11
N ILE A 94 -18.85 0.07 7.33
CA ILE A 94 -19.82 -0.14 8.41
C ILE A 94 -19.98 1.12 9.24
N SER A 95 -21.19 1.33 9.76
CA SER A 95 -21.52 2.49 10.61
C SER A 95 -21.09 2.31 12.07
N ASP A 96 -20.84 1.07 12.51
CA ASP A 96 -20.37 0.75 13.86
C ASP A 96 -18.85 0.93 13.95
N ALA A 97 -18.45 2.06 14.49
CA ALA A 97 -17.05 2.44 14.65
C ALA A 97 -16.26 1.50 15.57
N GLN A 98 -16.90 1.01 16.66
CA GLN A 98 -16.27 0.08 17.59
C GLN A 98 -16.04 -1.28 16.94
N LYS A 99 -17.03 -1.81 16.23
CA LYS A 99 -16.91 -3.06 15.49
C LYS A 99 -15.83 -2.96 14.42
N LEU A 100 -15.80 -1.87 13.65
CA LEU A 100 -14.77 -1.62 12.63
C LEU A 100 -13.38 -1.68 13.26
N PHE A 101 -13.15 -0.94 14.34
CA PHE A 101 -11.87 -0.89 15.02
C PHE A 101 -11.47 -2.28 15.54
N ASN A 102 -12.34 -2.93 16.30
CA ASN A 102 -12.04 -4.22 16.93
C ASN A 102 -11.75 -5.31 15.89
N GLU A 103 -12.54 -5.42 14.82
CA GLU A 103 -12.34 -6.46 13.81
C GLU A 103 -11.09 -6.17 12.95
N ASN A 104 -10.82 -4.91 12.57
CA ASN A 104 -9.59 -4.58 11.85
C ASN A 104 -8.33 -4.91 12.66
N VAL A 105 -8.32 -4.58 13.96
CA VAL A 105 -7.17 -4.88 14.84
C VAL A 105 -7.01 -6.39 15.04
N ALA A 106 -8.11 -7.12 15.26
CA ALA A 106 -8.08 -8.58 15.42
C ALA A 106 -7.58 -9.29 14.16
N ILE A 107 -8.05 -8.89 12.97
CA ILE A 107 -7.59 -9.41 11.68
C ILE A 107 -6.08 -9.16 11.48
N ASN A 108 -5.60 -7.94 11.75
CA ASN A 108 -4.19 -7.61 11.65
C ASN A 108 -3.35 -8.51 12.58
N MET A 109 -3.77 -8.67 13.85
CA MET A 109 -3.06 -9.52 14.82
C MET A 109 -2.96 -10.96 14.34
N ASN A 110 -4.09 -11.54 13.91
CA ASN A 110 -4.13 -12.92 13.45
C ASN A 110 -3.21 -13.16 12.24
N VAL A 111 -3.22 -12.25 11.26
CA VAL A 111 -2.40 -12.38 10.04
C VAL A 111 -0.93 -12.16 10.32
N PHE A 112 -0.55 -11.12 11.08
CA PHE A 112 0.86 -10.81 11.34
C PHE A 112 1.52 -11.87 12.23
N GLN A 113 0.81 -12.33 13.26
CA GLN A 113 1.30 -13.40 14.12
C GLN A 113 1.46 -14.72 13.34
N ALA A 114 0.47 -15.10 12.52
CA ALA A 114 0.57 -16.28 11.68
C ALA A 114 1.75 -16.15 10.70
N ALA A 115 1.95 -15.01 10.07
CA ALA A 115 3.07 -14.76 9.15
C ALA A 115 4.42 -14.92 9.85
N GLN A 116 4.61 -14.32 11.03
CA GLN A 116 5.85 -14.44 11.79
C GLN A 116 6.13 -15.90 12.19
N GLN A 117 5.12 -16.59 12.73
CA GLN A 117 5.30 -17.95 13.26
C GLN A 117 5.44 -19.04 12.18
N THR A 118 4.96 -18.77 10.96
CA THR A 118 5.13 -19.70 9.82
C THR A 118 6.35 -19.39 8.95
N GLY A 119 7.19 -18.42 9.33
CA GLY A 119 8.44 -18.10 8.64
C GLY A 119 8.27 -17.28 7.37
N VAL A 120 7.20 -16.48 7.27
CA VAL A 120 7.04 -15.50 6.17
C VAL A 120 8.14 -14.44 6.24
N HIS A 121 8.75 -14.14 5.09
CA HIS A 121 9.87 -13.18 5.00
C HIS A 121 9.44 -11.75 4.69
N SER A 122 8.22 -11.55 4.19
CA SER A 122 7.76 -10.21 3.81
C SER A 122 6.27 -10.00 4.11
N ILE A 123 5.94 -8.84 4.69
CA ILE A 123 4.56 -8.39 4.90
C ILE A 123 4.40 -6.98 4.32
N VAL A 124 3.47 -6.81 3.39
CA VAL A 124 3.03 -5.51 2.90
C VAL A 124 1.62 -5.25 3.43
N PHE A 125 1.47 -4.22 4.25
CA PHE A 125 0.21 -3.86 4.92
C PHE A 125 -0.42 -2.62 4.32
N SER A 126 -1.72 -2.69 4.02
CA SER A 126 -2.51 -1.54 3.59
C SER A 126 -2.89 -0.66 4.77
N SER A 127 -2.10 0.38 5.04
CA SER A 127 -2.45 1.50 5.90
C SER A 127 -3.21 2.57 5.09
N SER A 128 -3.32 3.79 5.61
CA SER A 128 -4.07 4.87 5.00
C SER A 128 -3.47 6.23 5.34
N ILE A 129 -3.55 7.19 4.42
CA ILE A 129 -3.25 8.60 4.70
C ILE A 129 -4.15 9.17 5.80
N GLN A 130 -5.31 8.56 6.07
CA GLN A 130 -6.21 8.98 7.14
C GLN A 130 -5.57 8.91 8.54
N VAL A 131 -4.48 8.16 8.73
CA VAL A 131 -3.73 8.16 9.99
C VAL A 131 -3.20 9.55 10.38
N LEU A 132 -3.11 10.48 9.42
CA LEU A 132 -2.72 11.88 9.67
C LEU A 132 -3.86 12.73 10.25
N GLY A 133 -5.10 12.24 10.25
CA GLY A 133 -6.29 12.99 10.66
C GLY A 133 -6.76 14.03 9.64
N GLY A 134 -7.71 14.86 10.04
CA GLY A 134 -8.25 15.93 9.20
C GLY A 134 -9.21 15.45 8.11
N HIS A 135 -9.80 14.28 8.27
CA HIS A 135 -10.75 13.74 7.31
C HIS A 135 -12.15 14.34 7.46
N SER A 136 -12.87 14.49 6.34
CA SER A 136 -14.25 15.00 6.32
C SER A 136 -15.28 14.13 7.00
N SER A 137 -14.93 12.87 7.26
CA SER A 137 -15.73 11.90 8.02
C SER A 137 -15.33 11.83 9.50
N SER A 138 -14.52 12.76 9.99
CA SER A 138 -14.04 12.73 11.35
C SER A 138 -15.17 12.99 12.35
N GLU A 139 -15.22 12.16 13.38
CA GLU A 139 -16.11 12.33 14.53
C GLU A 139 -15.71 13.54 15.40
N ARG A 140 -14.50 14.03 15.22
CA ARG A 140 -13.95 15.20 15.87
C ARG A 140 -13.68 16.26 14.81
N PRO A 141 -14.18 17.51 14.96
CA PRO A 141 -13.84 18.60 14.08
C PRO A 141 -12.36 18.95 14.27
N SER A 142 -11.48 18.14 13.72
CA SER A 142 -10.06 18.45 13.70
C SER A 142 -9.75 19.25 12.45
N ARG A 143 -9.11 20.41 12.62
CA ARG A 143 -8.39 21.01 11.51
C ARG A 143 -7.31 20.05 11.10
N ALA A 144 -7.19 19.75 9.80
CA ALA A 144 -6.10 18.93 9.28
C ALA A 144 -4.78 19.49 9.85
N PHE A 145 -4.21 18.78 10.81
CA PHE A 145 -2.89 19.11 11.32
C PHE A 145 -1.89 18.54 10.34
N LEU A 146 -1.36 19.39 9.47
CA LEU A 146 -0.23 19.03 8.64
C LEU A 146 1.04 19.45 9.37
N PRO A 147 1.90 18.49 9.73
CA PRO A 147 3.14 18.80 10.44
C PRO A 147 4.11 19.59 9.55
N TYR A 148 4.13 19.28 8.25
CA TYR A 148 4.99 19.91 7.26
C TYR A 148 4.54 19.58 5.83
N LEU A 149 5.13 20.26 4.82
CA LEU A 149 5.04 19.91 3.40
C LEU A 149 6.43 19.95 2.74
N PRO A 150 6.71 19.04 1.76
CA PRO A 150 5.89 17.89 1.38
C PRO A 150 5.84 16.83 2.47
N LEU A 151 4.71 16.10 2.55
CA LEU A 151 4.56 14.94 3.43
C LEU A 151 5.37 13.75 2.92
N ASP A 152 5.71 12.84 3.83
CA ASP A 152 6.32 11.54 3.52
C ASP A 152 5.86 10.46 4.51
N GLY A 153 6.46 9.27 4.45
CA GLY A 153 6.14 8.15 5.35
C GLY A 153 6.41 8.45 6.84
N ASP A 154 7.30 9.40 7.13
CA ASP A 154 7.70 9.75 8.50
C ASP A 154 6.76 10.80 9.14
N ALA A 155 5.74 11.27 8.40
CA ALA A 155 4.76 12.21 8.93
C ALA A 155 4.06 11.64 10.18
N PRO A 156 4.05 12.38 11.31
CA PRO A 156 3.46 11.90 12.56
C PRO A 156 1.96 11.66 12.43
N ALA A 157 1.50 10.54 12.98
CA ALA A 157 0.10 10.17 12.96
C ALA A 157 -0.71 10.98 13.98
N ASN A 158 -1.95 11.34 13.62
CA ASN A 158 -2.93 12.02 14.47
C ASN A 158 -4.36 11.58 14.12
N PRO A 159 -4.70 10.28 14.30
CA PRO A 159 -5.97 9.73 13.86
C PRO A 159 -7.15 10.39 14.59
N ASP A 160 -8.21 10.69 13.84
CA ASP A 160 -9.41 11.38 14.33
C ASP A 160 -10.70 10.58 14.16
N ASN A 161 -10.60 9.33 13.69
CA ASN A 161 -11.71 8.40 13.57
C ASN A 161 -11.25 6.95 13.83
N ALA A 162 -12.21 6.04 14.08
CA ALA A 162 -11.93 4.64 14.43
C ALA A 162 -11.18 3.88 13.31
N TYR A 163 -11.46 4.17 12.04
CA TYR A 163 -10.74 3.58 10.92
C TYR A 163 -9.28 3.99 10.90
N ALA A 164 -9.01 5.29 10.97
CA ALA A 164 -7.65 5.82 11.01
C ALA A 164 -6.86 5.26 12.21
N LEU A 165 -7.51 5.19 13.39
CA LEU A 165 -6.92 4.60 14.60
C LEU A 165 -6.60 3.12 14.39
N SER A 166 -7.51 2.33 13.76
CA SER A 166 -7.25 0.91 13.47
C SER A 166 -6.06 0.71 12.51
N LYS A 167 -5.86 1.64 11.56
CA LYS A 167 -4.71 1.60 10.64
C LYS A 167 -3.41 1.95 11.37
N LEU A 168 -3.41 2.98 12.22
CA LEU A 168 -2.24 3.31 13.05
C LEU A 168 -1.84 2.15 13.98
N VAL A 169 -2.81 1.53 14.65
CA VAL A 169 -2.55 0.34 15.49
C VAL A 169 -1.96 -0.79 14.64
N GLY A 170 -2.45 -0.98 13.40
CA GLY A 170 -1.88 -1.93 12.46
C GLY A 170 -0.43 -1.64 12.09
N GLU A 171 -0.03 -0.37 11.91
CA GLU A 171 1.37 0.02 11.69
C GLU A 171 2.25 -0.33 12.89
N ILE A 172 1.79 -0.01 14.11
CA ILE A 172 2.51 -0.32 15.37
C ILE A 172 2.66 -1.84 15.55
N MET A 173 1.60 -2.61 15.27
CA MET A 173 1.64 -4.07 15.32
C MET A 173 2.62 -4.63 14.29
N LEU A 174 2.60 -4.15 13.05
CA LEU A 174 3.53 -4.59 12.03
C LEU A 174 4.98 -4.29 12.40
N GLN A 175 5.26 -3.13 13.00
CA GLN A 175 6.57 -2.78 13.54
C GLN A 175 7.00 -3.73 14.65
N TYR A 176 6.09 -4.12 15.55
CA TYR A 176 6.36 -5.10 16.61
C TYR A 176 6.75 -6.47 16.05
N PHE A 177 6.07 -6.93 14.98
CA PHE A 177 6.37 -8.20 14.35
C PHE A 177 7.58 -8.17 13.41
N ALA A 178 8.04 -6.99 13.00
CA ALA A 178 9.19 -6.84 12.12
C ALA A 178 10.49 -7.27 12.84
N GLY A 179 10.92 -8.49 12.59
CA GLY A 179 12.24 -8.96 13.01
C GLY A 179 13.36 -8.43 12.10
N ALA A 180 14.62 -8.66 12.48
CA ALA A 180 15.79 -8.18 11.75
C ALA A 180 15.86 -8.66 10.27
N ASN A 181 15.28 -9.82 9.97
CA ASN A 181 15.31 -10.44 8.65
C ASN A 181 13.97 -10.37 7.90
N MET A 182 12.97 -9.66 8.43
CA MET A 182 11.65 -9.59 7.84
C MET A 182 11.46 -8.23 7.14
N ASN A 183 11.01 -8.25 5.89
CA ASN A 183 10.63 -7.05 5.16
C ASN A 183 9.19 -6.68 5.51
N CYS A 184 8.99 -5.64 6.30
CA CYS A 184 7.69 -5.18 6.76
C CYS A 184 7.42 -3.76 6.29
N VAL A 185 6.47 -3.58 5.38
CA VAL A 185 6.12 -2.28 4.82
C VAL A 185 4.65 -1.96 5.05
N ALA A 186 4.37 -0.87 5.76
CA ALA A 186 3.06 -0.26 5.83
C ALA A 186 2.92 0.82 4.75
N ILE A 187 1.85 0.79 3.98
CA ILE A 187 1.61 1.78 2.91
C ILE A 187 0.42 2.67 3.30
N ARG A 188 0.68 3.94 3.56
CA ARG A 188 -0.34 4.97 3.80
C ARG A 188 -0.92 5.44 2.48
N TYR A 189 -1.84 4.65 1.91
CA TYR A 189 -2.45 4.98 0.63
C TYR A 189 -3.23 6.29 0.70
N PRO A 190 -3.09 7.17 -0.33
CA PRO A 190 -3.98 8.29 -0.57
C PRO A 190 -5.31 7.78 -1.14
N TRP A 191 -6.14 8.69 -1.65
CA TRP A 191 -7.33 8.29 -2.36
C TRP A 191 -7.00 7.45 -3.61
N LEU A 192 -7.40 6.17 -3.60
CA LEU A 192 -7.19 5.27 -4.72
C LEU A 192 -8.29 5.42 -5.77
N ILE A 193 -7.90 5.57 -7.03
CA ILE A 193 -8.80 5.81 -8.15
C ILE A 193 -8.57 4.82 -9.30
N ASP A 194 -9.61 4.68 -10.12
CA ASP A 194 -9.51 4.12 -11.48
C ASP A 194 -9.51 5.32 -12.46
N PRO A 195 -8.38 5.66 -13.11
CA PRO A 195 -8.30 6.83 -13.99
C PRO A 195 -9.32 6.80 -15.12
N ALA A 196 -9.67 5.62 -15.64
CA ALA A 196 -10.66 5.47 -16.70
C ALA A 196 -12.09 5.89 -16.26
N LYS A 197 -12.37 5.87 -14.96
CA LYS A 197 -13.67 6.22 -14.37
C LYS A 197 -13.67 7.56 -13.67
N HIS A 198 -12.51 8.22 -13.59
CA HIS A 198 -12.34 9.44 -12.79
C HIS A 198 -11.95 10.62 -13.66
N ASP A 199 -12.92 11.50 -13.90
CA ASP A 199 -12.70 12.76 -14.58
C ASP A 199 -12.52 13.89 -13.55
N PHE A 200 -11.27 14.29 -13.32
CA PHE A 200 -10.95 15.41 -12.42
C PHE A 200 -11.51 16.75 -12.92
N HIS A 201 -11.87 16.88 -14.19
CA HIS A 201 -12.38 18.13 -14.75
C HIS A 201 -13.89 18.31 -14.53
N LYS A 202 -14.66 17.18 -14.47
CA LYS A 202 -16.12 17.22 -14.32
C LYS A 202 -16.64 17.60 -12.93
N HIS A 203 -15.82 17.52 -11.88
CA HIS A 203 -16.28 17.69 -10.50
C HIS A 203 -15.58 18.82 -9.76
N LYS A 204 -15.52 20.03 -10.34
CA LYS A 204 -14.86 21.19 -9.72
C LYS A 204 -15.60 21.74 -8.50
N SER A 205 -16.93 21.66 -8.43
CA SER A 205 -17.71 22.19 -7.31
C SER A 205 -17.79 21.22 -6.16
N GLY A 206 -17.22 21.56 -5.01
CA GLY A 206 -17.26 20.78 -3.77
C GLY A 206 -15.97 20.07 -3.37
N ARG A 207 -15.05 19.77 -4.29
CA ARG A 207 -13.73 19.18 -3.96
C ARG A 207 -12.84 20.11 -3.14
N GLU A 208 -12.97 21.43 -3.36
CA GLU A 208 -12.23 22.43 -2.61
C GLU A 208 -12.63 22.49 -1.13
N LYS A 209 -13.82 21.96 -0.78
CA LYS A 209 -14.30 21.92 0.61
C LYS A 209 -13.69 20.81 1.44
N LYS A 210 -13.09 19.79 0.78
CA LYS A 210 -12.52 18.61 1.43
C LYS A 210 -11.00 18.62 1.27
N VAL A 211 -10.30 19.09 2.28
CA VAL A 211 -8.83 19.17 2.32
C VAL A 211 -8.20 17.81 2.64
N ASP A 212 -8.96 16.74 2.43
CA ASP A 212 -8.59 15.36 2.80
C ASP A 212 -7.32 14.90 2.09
N GLY A 213 -6.37 14.35 2.85
CA GLY A 213 -5.17 13.71 2.32
C GLY A 213 -4.35 14.61 1.40
N VAL A 214 -4.26 15.91 1.68
CA VAL A 214 -3.56 16.95 0.90
C VAL A 214 -3.89 16.91 -0.61
N PHE A 215 -5.13 16.59 -0.95
CA PHE A 215 -5.60 16.45 -2.33
C PHE A 215 -4.83 15.40 -3.15
N SER A 216 -4.15 14.47 -2.49
CA SER A 216 -3.38 13.43 -3.15
C SER A 216 -4.26 12.29 -3.66
N TYR A 217 -3.76 11.58 -4.65
CA TYR A 217 -4.38 10.37 -5.19
C TYR A 217 -3.32 9.42 -5.77
N LEU A 218 -3.73 8.19 -6.03
CA LEU A 218 -2.94 7.22 -6.76
C LEU A 218 -3.86 6.27 -7.53
N SER A 219 -3.44 5.76 -8.68
CA SER A 219 -4.21 4.75 -9.41
C SER A 219 -4.12 3.40 -8.70
N PHE A 220 -5.18 2.55 -8.82
CA PHE A 220 -5.10 1.17 -8.31
C PHE A 220 -3.97 0.37 -8.96
N SER A 221 -3.67 0.67 -10.21
CA SER A 221 -2.60 -0.02 -10.95
C SER A 221 -1.22 0.39 -10.44
N ASP A 222 -0.94 1.70 -10.24
CA ASP A 222 0.33 2.14 -9.67
C ASP A 222 0.50 1.65 -8.23
N ALA A 223 -0.58 1.59 -7.45
CA ALA A 223 -0.56 1.02 -6.10
C ALA A 223 -0.19 -0.47 -6.12
N ALA A 224 -0.69 -1.24 -7.09
CA ALA A 224 -0.36 -2.64 -7.27
C ALA A 224 1.09 -2.83 -7.76
N ASP A 225 1.57 -1.99 -8.69
CA ASP A 225 2.94 -1.99 -9.18
C ASP A 225 3.94 -1.67 -8.05
N LEU A 226 3.59 -0.74 -7.14
CA LEU A 226 4.39 -0.47 -5.94
C LEU A 226 4.53 -1.71 -5.05
N ILE A 227 3.45 -2.46 -4.82
CA ILE A 227 3.52 -3.70 -4.02
C ILE A 227 4.48 -4.70 -4.67
N ALA A 228 4.41 -4.88 -6.00
CA ALA A 228 5.32 -5.76 -6.72
C ALA A 228 6.79 -5.29 -6.59
N ALA A 229 7.04 -3.98 -6.66
CA ALA A 229 8.38 -3.41 -6.47
C ALA A 229 8.91 -3.62 -5.05
N ILE A 230 8.09 -3.43 -4.01
CA ILE A 230 8.44 -3.68 -2.61
C ILE A 230 8.83 -5.15 -2.39
N LEU A 231 8.05 -6.09 -2.93
CA LEU A 231 8.34 -7.52 -2.79
C LEU A 231 9.66 -7.92 -3.46
N ARG A 232 10.04 -7.28 -4.58
CA ARG A 232 11.31 -7.51 -5.27
C ARG A 232 12.49 -6.85 -4.58
N ALA A 233 12.30 -5.69 -3.98
CA ALA A 233 13.37 -4.94 -3.32
C ALA A 233 13.91 -5.64 -2.06
N SER A 234 13.10 -6.47 -1.40
CA SER A 234 13.49 -7.28 -0.22
C SER A 234 14.25 -6.47 0.83
N LEU A 235 13.63 -5.41 1.34
CA LEU A 235 14.22 -4.45 2.27
C LEU A 235 13.99 -4.87 3.72
N PRO A 236 14.97 -5.44 4.46
CA PRO A 236 14.77 -5.89 5.84
C PRO A 236 14.38 -4.75 6.79
N GLY A 237 13.59 -5.10 7.81
CA GLY A 237 13.12 -4.16 8.82
C GLY A 237 11.77 -3.54 8.49
N PHE A 238 11.37 -2.55 9.28
CA PHE A 238 10.07 -1.88 9.17
C PHE A 238 10.18 -0.55 8.42
N ARG A 239 9.21 -0.29 7.55
CA ARG A 239 9.08 0.97 6.79
C ARG A 239 7.64 1.41 6.69
N ILE A 240 7.45 2.73 6.65
CA ILE A 240 6.18 3.34 6.27
C ILE A 240 6.40 4.09 4.96
N TYR A 241 5.60 3.77 3.93
CA TYR A 241 5.59 4.50 2.66
C TYR A 241 4.29 5.28 2.50
N MET A 242 4.40 6.46 1.90
CA MET A 242 3.25 7.29 1.53
C MET A 242 3.35 7.61 0.03
N PRO A 243 2.86 6.70 -0.84
CA PRO A 243 2.91 6.91 -2.29
C PRO A 243 1.82 7.88 -2.73
N ALA A 244 2.11 8.70 -3.73
CA ALA A 244 1.11 9.53 -4.40
C ALA A 244 1.53 9.84 -5.83
N HIS A 245 0.56 10.14 -6.68
CA HIS A 245 0.82 10.79 -7.97
C HIS A 245 1.37 12.20 -7.73
N PRO A 246 2.33 12.70 -8.53
CA PRO A 246 2.91 14.04 -8.34
C PRO A 246 1.89 15.17 -8.51
N ASN A 247 0.88 14.98 -9.36
CA ASN A 247 -0.21 15.92 -9.51
C ASN A 247 -1.22 15.76 -8.36
N ASN A 248 -1.87 16.88 -8.00
CA ASN A 248 -2.97 16.86 -7.05
C ASN A 248 -4.33 16.78 -7.77
N ARG A 249 -5.36 16.29 -7.08
CA ARG A 249 -6.72 16.11 -7.64
C ARG A 249 -7.44 17.42 -8.02
N LEU A 250 -6.87 18.58 -7.70
CA LEU A 250 -7.40 19.89 -8.10
C LEU A 250 -6.90 20.31 -9.49
N GLY A 251 -5.88 19.63 -10.03
CA GLY A 251 -5.24 19.99 -11.31
C GLY A 251 -4.59 21.36 -11.27
N ARG A 252 -4.11 21.82 -10.10
CA ARG A 252 -3.48 23.13 -9.89
C ARG A 252 -1.99 22.97 -9.61
N ALA A 253 -1.22 24.02 -9.87
CA ALA A 253 0.18 24.05 -9.47
C ALA A 253 0.30 23.86 -7.95
N THR A 254 1.27 23.06 -7.52
CA THR A 254 1.49 22.75 -6.10
C THR A 254 1.65 24.00 -5.25
N ALA A 255 2.38 24.99 -5.74
CA ALA A 255 2.58 26.25 -5.04
C ALA A 255 1.27 27.01 -4.78
N ASP A 256 0.31 26.97 -5.72
CA ASP A 256 -0.99 27.64 -5.54
C ASP A 256 -1.87 26.90 -4.55
N VAL A 257 -1.80 25.58 -4.54
CA VAL A 257 -2.49 24.75 -3.53
C VAL A 257 -1.96 25.06 -2.14
N VAL A 258 -0.63 25.11 -1.97
CA VAL A 258 -0.01 25.43 -0.68
C VAL A 258 -0.41 26.83 -0.21
N ARG A 259 -0.26 27.86 -1.05
CA ARG A 259 -0.63 29.25 -0.67
C ARG A 259 -2.09 29.38 -0.28
N LYS A 260 -2.99 28.68 -0.97
CA LYS A 260 -4.44 28.80 -0.75
C LYS A 260 -4.94 27.99 0.46
N TYR A 261 -4.47 26.75 0.62
CA TYR A 261 -5.05 25.80 1.57
C TYR A 261 -4.17 25.56 2.79
N TYR A 262 -2.87 25.83 2.68
CA TYR A 262 -1.86 25.55 3.72
C TYR A 262 -0.93 26.75 3.96
N PRO A 263 -1.45 28.00 4.11
CA PRO A 263 -0.60 29.21 4.14
C PRO A 263 0.38 29.25 5.32
N ASN A 264 0.07 28.54 6.41
CA ASN A 264 0.86 28.54 7.65
C ASN A 264 1.55 27.20 7.92
N VAL A 265 1.60 26.28 6.94
CA VAL A 265 2.27 25.00 7.12
C VAL A 265 3.78 25.18 7.10
N HIS A 266 4.49 24.39 7.94
CA HIS A 266 5.94 24.31 7.87
C HIS A 266 6.38 23.71 6.54
N LEU A 267 7.26 24.41 5.79
CA LEU A 267 7.82 23.91 4.53
C LEU A 267 9.22 23.36 4.79
N ARG A 268 9.45 22.09 4.43
CA ARG A 268 10.75 21.40 4.58
C ARG A 268 11.80 21.89 3.58
N ARG A 269 11.36 22.60 2.53
CA ARG A 269 12.21 23.21 1.49
C ARG A 269 11.49 24.44 0.90
N PRO A 270 12.19 25.33 0.21
CA PRO A 270 11.56 26.48 -0.46
C PRO A 270 10.38 26.08 -1.34
N LEU A 271 9.30 26.86 -1.33
CA LEU A 271 8.04 26.52 -2.02
C LEU A 271 8.24 26.24 -3.52
N HIS A 272 9.15 26.94 -4.19
CA HIS A 272 9.43 26.75 -5.62
C HIS A 272 10.09 25.40 -5.94
N GLU A 273 10.70 24.74 -4.94
CA GLU A 273 11.31 23.40 -5.05
C GLU A 273 10.29 22.28 -4.78
N ILE A 274 9.15 22.59 -4.15
CA ILE A 274 8.12 21.60 -3.84
C ILE A 274 7.31 21.31 -5.10
N LYS A 275 7.64 20.20 -5.78
CA LYS A 275 6.94 19.78 -7.02
C LYS A 275 5.65 19.02 -6.74
N ALA A 276 5.59 18.27 -5.62
CA ALA A 276 4.43 17.49 -5.20
C ALA A 276 4.15 17.71 -3.70
N LEU A 277 2.91 17.50 -3.27
CA LEU A 277 2.51 17.63 -1.86
C LEU A 277 2.96 16.45 -1.00
N ILE A 278 3.31 15.34 -1.65
CA ILE A 278 3.90 14.15 -1.02
C ILE A 278 5.24 13.86 -1.67
N ASP A 279 6.28 13.66 -0.85
CA ASP A 279 7.62 13.30 -1.27
C ASP A 279 7.74 11.77 -1.32
N ILE A 280 7.96 11.23 -2.51
CA ILE A 280 8.11 9.79 -2.74
C ILE A 280 9.57 9.38 -3.01
N SER A 281 10.53 10.29 -2.86
CA SER A 281 11.94 10.04 -3.21
C SER A 281 12.55 8.83 -2.50
N ARG A 282 12.17 8.58 -1.26
CA ARG A 282 12.58 7.38 -0.54
C ARG A 282 12.03 6.11 -1.20
N ILE A 283 10.77 6.11 -1.63
CA ILE A 283 10.15 4.97 -2.32
C ILE A 283 10.90 4.71 -3.64
N GLU A 284 11.15 5.75 -4.42
CA GLU A 284 11.89 5.66 -5.69
C GLU A 284 13.30 5.09 -5.48
N THR A 285 14.02 5.59 -4.48
CA THR A 285 15.39 5.14 -4.18
C THR A 285 15.44 3.70 -3.71
N GLU A 286 14.51 3.29 -2.81
CA GLU A 286 14.53 1.97 -2.20
C GLU A 286 13.93 0.89 -3.10
N THR A 287 12.98 1.23 -3.99
CA THR A 287 12.22 0.24 -4.78
C THR A 287 12.34 0.39 -6.29
N GLY A 288 12.86 1.50 -6.78
CA GLY A 288 12.86 1.85 -8.20
C GLY A 288 11.47 2.16 -8.77
N TRP A 289 10.44 2.29 -7.92
CA TRP A 289 9.08 2.55 -8.36
C TRP A 289 8.77 4.04 -8.41
N SER A 290 8.09 4.46 -9.47
CA SER A 290 7.44 5.77 -9.62
C SER A 290 6.05 5.60 -10.23
N PRO A 291 5.07 6.46 -9.89
CA PRO A 291 3.74 6.41 -10.49
C PRO A 291 3.81 6.82 -11.97
N THR A 292 3.13 6.08 -12.82
CA THR A 292 3.16 6.27 -14.28
C THR A 292 1.80 6.63 -14.89
N ARG A 293 0.71 6.45 -14.13
CA ARG A 293 -0.66 6.62 -14.62
C ARG A 293 -1.32 7.82 -13.96
N PRO A 294 -1.94 8.72 -14.76
CA PRO A 294 -2.58 9.93 -14.26
C PRO A 294 -3.78 9.64 -13.37
#